data_fe28b12038233ef57ce4f76eaa4248cb
#
_entry.id   fe28b12038233ef57ce4f76eaa4248cb
#
_cell.length_a   1.000
_cell.length_b   1.000
_cell.length_c   1.000
_cell.angle_alpha   90.00
_cell.angle_beta   90.00
_cell.angle_gamma   90.00
#
_symmetry.space_group_name_H-M   'P 1'
#
loop_
_entity.id
_entity.type
_entity.pdbx_description
1 polymer ?
#
loop_
_entity_poly.entity_id
_entity_poly.type
_entity_poly.pdbx_seq_one_letter_code
_entity_poly.pdbx_strand_id
1 'polypeptide(L)'
;ASLARAEKIRAAFQGKILEVGDRSLTLTVSVGGVQIGERNAQIGPVLSRAETSLQSAMGVGGDRVEIHDPAARDRAEEERIQAWVQRLREALDTDGFTLHYQPIISLNGEPGETYEAYLRLKGNGGEIINPSTFLPLALEQGLGPEIDRWVIHRAIAVIAERKAARKDTTLYVKLGPESISANERLGAEIVEAVKAAGIPGELLVLQLHEPAVFTHLKAIQGFAQTLHAAGVRLALEHFGTGLNSFQLLQHIDADVVKID
;
A
#
# COMPACT_ATOMS: atom_id res chain seq x y z
N ALA A 1 -19.85 17.19 25.02
CA ALA A 1 -20.11 18.20 26.08
C ALA A 1 -19.71 19.61 25.68
N SER A 2 -18.53 19.83 25.10
CA SER A 2 -18.02 21.17 24.72
C SER A 2 -18.82 21.84 23.58
N LEU A 3 -19.11 21.10 22.51
CA LEU A 3 -19.91 21.62 21.38
C LEU A 3 -21.30 22.07 21.84
N ALA A 4 -21.99 21.26 22.65
CA ALA A 4 -23.32 21.61 23.13
C ALA A 4 -23.33 22.86 24.02
N ARG A 5 -22.25 23.13 24.77
CA ARG A 5 -22.12 24.38 25.56
C ARG A 5 -21.85 25.57 24.66
N ALA A 6 -21.00 25.44 23.68
CA ALA A 6 -20.71 26.50 22.72
C ALA A 6 -21.95 26.86 21.88
N GLU A 7 -22.72 25.89 21.44
CA GLU A 7 -23.99 26.10 20.76
C GLU A 7 -25.04 26.80 21.63
N LYS A 8 -25.11 26.51 22.93
CA LYS A 8 -25.97 27.24 23.86
C LYS A 8 -25.59 28.72 23.96
N ILE A 9 -24.29 29.03 23.97
CA ILE A 9 -23.79 30.40 23.97
C ILE A 9 -24.20 31.09 22.68
N ARG A 10 -23.92 30.50 21.52
CA ARG A 10 -24.31 31.06 20.22
C ARG A 10 -25.81 31.29 20.13
N ALA A 11 -26.62 30.28 20.45
CA ALA A 11 -28.06 30.37 20.40
C ALA A 11 -28.65 31.43 21.36
N ALA A 12 -27.95 31.73 22.47
CA ALA A 12 -28.39 32.79 23.39
C ALA A 12 -28.39 34.21 22.80
N PHE A 13 -27.65 34.43 21.72
CA PHE A 13 -27.61 35.71 20.98
C PHE A 13 -28.49 35.71 19.73
N GLN A 14 -28.85 34.54 19.23
CA GLN A 14 -29.64 34.42 18.00
C GLN A 14 -31.02 35.01 18.15
N GLY A 15 -31.38 35.94 17.25
CA GLY A 15 -32.70 36.55 17.22
C GLY A 15 -32.96 37.59 18.32
N LYS A 16 -31.96 37.90 19.16
CA LYS A 16 -32.10 38.98 20.17
C LYS A 16 -31.87 40.34 19.54
N ILE A 17 -32.78 41.25 19.81
CA ILE A 17 -32.65 42.64 19.48
C ILE A 17 -32.15 43.37 20.74
N LEU A 18 -31.03 44.07 20.60
CA LEU A 18 -30.45 44.91 21.61
C LEU A 18 -30.75 46.38 21.26
N GLU A 19 -31.36 47.09 22.19
CA GLU A 19 -31.58 48.54 22.06
C GLU A 19 -30.44 49.30 22.71
N VAL A 20 -29.76 50.14 21.91
CA VAL A 20 -28.65 50.99 22.36
C VAL A 20 -28.97 52.41 21.94
N GLY A 21 -29.46 53.21 22.88
CA GLY A 21 -30.01 54.54 22.59
C GLY A 21 -31.24 54.47 21.66
N ASP A 22 -31.22 55.16 20.54
CA ASP A 22 -32.28 55.13 19.53
C ASP A 22 -32.12 54.11 18.42
N ARG A 23 -31.20 53.11 18.60
CA ARG A 23 -30.88 52.10 17.59
C ARG A 23 -31.13 50.70 18.10
N SER A 24 -31.76 49.89 17.25
CA SER A 24 -31.90 48.45 17.46
C SER A 24 -30.82 47.69 16.70
N LEU A 25 -30.12 46.82 17.37
CA LEU A 25 -29.00 46.00 16.82
C LEU A 25 -29.32 44.53 17.02
N THR A 26 -29.03 43.74 16.01
CA THR A 26 -28.97 42.26 16.13
C THR A 26 -27.52 41.81 16.13
N LEU A 27 -27.18 40.90 17.05
CA LEU A 27 -25.85 40.35 17.17
C LEU A 27 -25.86 38.85 16.88
N THR A 28 -24.84 38.41 16.21
CA THR A 28 -24.51 36.98 16.07
C THR A 28 -23.16 36.69 16.71
N VAL A 29 -22.96 35.45 17.14
CA VAL A 29 -21.72 35.00 17.79
C VAL A 29 -21.14 33.83 17.04
N SER A 30 -19.86 33.95 16.67
CA SER A 30 -19.07 32.85 16.17
C SER A 30 -18.16 32.35 17.31
N VAL A 31 -18.03 31.03 17.42
CA VAL A 31 -17.22 30.41 18.47
C VAL A 31 -16.21 29.46 17.81
N GLY A 32 -14.93 29.69 18.06
CA GLY A 32 -13.86 28.78 17.75
C GLY A 32 -13.40 28.05 19.01
N GLY A 33 -13.12 26.78 18.90
CA GLY A 33 -12.65 25.97 20.03
C GLY A 33 -11.70 24.85 19.62
N VAL A 34 -11.06 24.26 20.61
CA VAL A 34 -10.23 23.06 20.43
C VAL A 34 -10.54 22.07 21.54
N GLN A 35 -10.64 20.82 21.21
CA GLN A 35 -10.75 19.75 22.21
C GLN A 35 -9.36 19.39 22.72
N ILE A 36 -9.14 19.55 24.02
CA ILE A 36 -7.86 19.26 24.67
C ILE A 36 -7.87 17.79 25.11
N GLY A 37 -6.92 17.00 24.60
CA GLY A 37 -6.61 15.66 25.07
C GLY A 37 -5.27 15.62 25.82
N GLU A 38 -4.95 14.51 26.43
CA GLU A 38 -3.73 14.32 27.26
C GLU A 38 -2.43 14.63 26.52
N ARG A 39 -2.41 14.50 25.18
CA ARG A 39 -1.23 14.76 24.35
C ARG A 39 -1.05 16.21 23.89
N ASN A 40 -2.01 17.11 24.18
CA ASN A 40 -2.05 18.48 23.66
C ASN A 40 -2.10 19.53 24.79
N ALA A 41 -1.16 19.47 25.73
CA ALA A 41 -1.18 20.31 26.93
C ALA A 41 -0.43 21.65 26.80
N GLN A 42 0.14 22.00 25.64
CA GLN A 42 0.85 23.29 25.48
C GLN A 42 -0.11 24.42 25.10
N ILE A 43 -0.08 25.49 25.89
CA ILE A 43 -1.04 26.64 25.79
C ILE A 43 -0.98 27.33 24.42
N GLY A 44 0.22 27.59 23.87
CA GLY A 44 0.39 28.28 22.61
C GLY A 44 -0.30 27.58 21.41
N PRO A 45 0.00 26.31 21.14
CA PRO A 45 -0.68 25.54 20.10
C PRO A 45 -2.20 25.42 20.30
N VAL A 46 -2.68 25.30 21.52
CA VAL A 46 -4.11 25.23 21.84
C VAL A 46 -4.82 26.52 21.46
N LEU A 47 -4.28 27.67 21.86
CA LEU A 47 -4.86 28.97 21.52
C LEU A 47 -4.82 29.23 20.02
N SER A 48 -3.71 28.95 19.34
CA SER A 48 -3.59 29.12 17.88
C SER A 48 -4.62 28.29 17.11
N ARG A 49 -4.87 27.04 17.53
CA ARG A 49 -5.88 26.18 16.92
C ARG A 49 -7.32 26.67 17.17
N ALA A 50 -7.61 27.16 18.38
CA ALA A 50 -8.90 27.74 18.70
C ALA A 50 -9.16 29.02 17.87
N GLU A 51 -8.13 29.85 17.67
CA GLU A 51 -8.19 31.04 16.83
C GLU A 51 -8.40 30.68 15.35
N THR A 52 -7.69 29.66 14.84
CA THR A 52 -7.90 29.15 13.47
C THR A 52 -9.33 28.65 13.27
N SER A 53 -9.90 27.93 14.24
CA SER A 53 -11.30 27.49 14.19
C SER A 53 -12.27 28.67 14.21
N LEU A 54 -11.99 29.73 14.97
CA LEU A 54 -12.78 30.93 14.98
C LEU A 54 -12.74 31.67 13.62
N GLN A 55 -11.55 31.81 13.03
CA GLN A 55 -11.37 32.40 11.70
C GLN A 55 -12.12 31.61 10.63
N SER A 56 -12.09 30.28 10.70
CA SER A 56 -12.85 29.41 9.81
C SER A 56 -14.35 29.65 9.96
N ALA A 57 -14.87 29.68 11.20
CA ALA A 57 -16.28 29.97 11.47
C ALA A 57 -16.72 31.32 10.93
N MET A 58 -15.88 32.34 11.04
CA MET A 58 -16.15 33.70 10.52
C MET A 58 -16.07 33.76 9.00
N GLY A 59 -15.10 33.06 8.39
CA GLY A 59 -14.87 33.06 6.94
C GLY A 59 -15.99 32.44 6.11
N VAL A 60 -16.84 31.60 6.71
CA VAL A 60 -18.00 30.93 6.06
C VAL A 60 -19.32 31.63 6.41
N GLY A 61 -19.28 32.91 6.86
CA GLY A 61 -20.47 33.72 7.11
C GLY A 61 -20.82 33.94 8.60
N GLY A 62 -20.03 33.39 9.51
CA GLY A 62 -20.25 33.58 10.96
C GLY A 62 -21.46 32.83 11.51
N ASP A 63 -21.94 33.26 12.70
CA ASP A 63 -23.07 32.69 13.45
C ASP A 63 -23.00 31.14 13.57
N ARG A 64 -21.84 30.60 13.95
CA ARG A 64 -21.61 29.17 14.09
C ARG A 64 -20.53 28.83 15.11
N VAL A 65 -20.50 27.56 15.48
CA VAL A 65 -19.48 26.98 16.34
C VAL A 65 -18.62 26.04 15.51
N GLU A 66 -17.30 26.25 15.56
CA GLU A 66 -16.32 25.30 15.02
C GLU A 66 -15.35 24.87 16.12
N ILE A 67 -15.25 23.56 16.34
CA ILE A 67 -14.35 22.98 17.33
C ILE A 67 -13.36 22.05 16.61
N HIS A 68 -12.08 22.35 16.73
CA HIS A 68 -11.02 21.49 16.29
C HIS A 68 -10.86 20.31 17.27
N ASP A 69 -11.11 19.08 16.80
CA ASP A 69 -10.85 17.85 17.55
C ASP A 69 -9.64 17.12 16.93
N PRO A 70 -8.44 17.21 17.54
CA PRO A 70 -7.25 16.52 17.04
C PRO A 70 -7.45 15.00 16.94
N ALA A 71 -8.19 14.42 17.89
CA ALA A 71 -8.44 12.97 17.90
C ALA A 71 -9.43 12.54 16.80
N ALA A 72 -10.25 13.44 16.27
CA ALA A 72 -11.14 13.12 15.16
C ALA A 72 -10.35 12.83 13.87
N ARG A 73 -9.26 13.57 13.63
CA ARG A 73 -8.38 13.35 12.48
C ARG A 73 -7.64 12.02 12.60
N ASP A 74 -7.13 11.70 13.79
CA ASP A 74 -6.43 10.44 14.05
C ASP A 74 -7.39 9.26 13.88
N ARG A 75 -8.63 9.37 14.38
CA ARG A 75 -9.68 8.34 14.19
C ARG A 75 -10.05 8.17 12.72
N ALA A 76 -10.26 9.24 11.98
CA ALA A 76 -10.59 9.18 10.55
C ALA A 76 -9.47 8.53 9.72
N GLU A 77 -8.21 8.80 10.06
CA GLU A 77 -7.06 8.16 9.42
C GLU A 77 -7.00 6.65 9.77
N GLU A 78 -7.24 6.30 11.03
CA GLU A 78 -7.30 4.90 11.47
C GLU A 78 -8.43 4.13 10.79
N GLU A 79 -9.63 4.71 10.71
CA GLU A 79 -10.77 4.14 9.97
C GLU A 79 -10.45 3.95 8.49
N ARG A 80 -9.75 4.90 7.87
CA ARG A 80 -9.29 4.80 6.48
C ARG A 80 -8.31 3.63 6.29
N ILE A 81 -7.33 3.49 7.19
CA ILE A 81 -6.37 2.39 7.18
C ILE A 81 -7.09 1.05 7.32
N GLN A 82 -7.99 0.93 8.28
CA GLN A 82 -8.76 -0.30 8.51
C GLN A 82 -9.64 -0.68 7.31
N ALA A 83 -10.26 0.30 6.67
CA ALA A 83 -11.04 0.08 5.46
C ALA A 83 -10.17 -0.46 4.30
N TRP A 84 -8.95 0.05 4.14
CA TRP A 84 -7.99 -0.47 3.16
C TRP A 84 -7.54 -1.90 3.49
N VAL A 85 -7.19 -2.18 4.74
CA VAL A 85 -6.79 -3.52 5.20
C VAL A 85 -7.89 -4.53 4.93
N GLN A 86 -9.13 -4.19 5.29
CA GLN A 86 -10.29 -5.05 5.04
C GLN A 86 -10.47 -5.32 3.55
N ARG A 87 -10.40 -4.28 2.72
CA ARG A 87 -10.53 -4.42 1.26
C ARG A 87 -9.43 -5.30 0.65
N LEU A 88 -8.19 -5.15 1.12
CA LEU A 88 -7.07 -5.97 0.62
C LEU A 88 -7.22 -7.44 1.03
N ARG A 89 -7.69 -7.71 2.24
CA ARG A 89 -8.00 -9.09 2.68
C ARG A 89 -9.13 -9.71 1.87
N GLU A 90 -10.21 -8.96 1.65
CA GLU A 90 -11.29 -9.40 0.77
C GLU A 90 -10.79 -9.68 -0.65
N ALA A 91 -9.87 -8.86 -1.17
CA ALA A 91 -9.29 -9.07 -2.50
C ALA A 91 -8.41 -10.33 -2.58
N LEU A 92 -7.75 -10.73 -1.47
CA LEU A 92 -7.00 -11.99 -1.38
C LEU A 92 -7.92 -13.22 -1.38
N ASP A 93 -9.08 -13.11 -0.72
CA ASP A 93 -10.05 -14.21 -0.59
C ASP A 93 -10.96 -14.34 -1.81
N THR A 94 -11.04 -13.31 -2.63
CA THR A 94 -11.92 -13.26 -3.80
C THR A 94 -11.10 -13.02 -5.08
N ASP A 95 -11.76 -12.77 -6.21
CA ASP A 95 -11.10 -12.37 -7.47
C ASP A 95 -10.86 -10.84 -7.53
N GLY A 96 -10.49 -10.24 -6.39
CA GLY A 96 -10.26 -8.79 -6.25
C GLY A 96 -8.93 -8.31 -6.82
N PHE A 97 -7.93 -9.17 -6.92
CA PHE A 97 -6.68 -8.87 -7.61
C PHE A 97 -6.66 -9.37 -9.05
N THR A 98 -5.80 -8.79 -9.88
CA THR A 98 -5.52 -9.24 -11.24
C THR A 98 -4.07 -8.95 -11.62
N LEU A 99 -3.55 -9.65 -12.63
CA LEU A 99 -2.23 -9.39 -13.19
C LEU A 99 -2.35 -8.73 -14.55
N HIS A 100 -1.60 -7.66 -14.75
CA HIS A 100 -1.34 -7.07 -16.05
C HIS A 100 0.05 -7.48 -16.52
N TYR A 101 0.25 -7.59 -17.81
CA TYR A 101 1.45 -8.15 -18.39
C TYR A 101 2.12 -7.15 -19.32
N GLN A 102 3.42 -6.95 -19.13
CA GLN A 102 4.26 -6.16 -20.03
C GLN A 102 5.19 -7.10 -20.77
N PRO A 103 5.22 -7.09 -22.10
CA PRO A 103 6.09 -7.97 -22.87
C PRO A 103 7.57 -7.58 -22.69
N ILE A 104 8.42 -8.60 -22.58
CA ILE A 104 9.87 -8.49 -22.62
C ILE A 104 10.31 -9.06 -23.97
N ILE A 105 10.96 -8.23 -24.77
CA ILE A 105 11.35 -8.59 -26.13
C ILE A 105 12.81 -9.03 -26.18
N SER A 106 13.05 -10.21 -26.73
CA SER A 106 14.43 -10.67 -27.00
C SER A 106 15.01 -9.91 -28.18
N LEU A 107 16.16 -9.28 -27.98
CA LEU A 107 16.92 -8.60 -29.05
C LEU A 107 17.65 -9.60 -29.96
N ASN A 108 17.85 -10.83 -29.49
CA ASN A 108 18.53 -11.89 -30.21
C ASN A 108 17.56 -12.82 -30.96
N GLY A 109 16.25 -12.51 -30.89
CA GLY A 109 15.22 -13.32 -31.56
C GLY A 109 14.98 -14.69 -30.95
N GLU A 110 15.26 -14.85 -29.66
CA GLU A 110 14.97 -16.11 -28.96
C GLU A 110 13.47 -16.40 -28.99
N PRO A 111 13.08 -17.64 -29.30
CA PRO A 111 11.68 -18.02 -29.32
C PRO A 111 11.09 -18.05 -27.91
N GLY A 112 9.79 -17.73 -27.84
CA GLY A 112 9.03 -17.78 -26.58
C GLY A 112 8.37 -16.45 -26.26
N GLU A 113 7.35 -16.51 -25.44
CA GLU A 113 6.65 -15.32 -24.94
C GLU A 113 7.14 -15.03 -23.52
N THR A 114 7.68 -13.86 -23.31
CA THR A 114 8.18 -13.44 -22.00
C THR A 114 7.46 -12.17 -21.57
N TYR A 115 6.95 -12.15 -20.34
CA TYR A 115 6.25 -11.00 -19.78
C TYR A 115 6.67 -10.75 -18.34
N GLU A 116 6.63 -9.49 -17.94
CA GLU A 116 6.62 -9.08 -16.54
C GLU A 116 5.18 -8.93 -16.07
N ALA A 117 4.86 -9.55 -14.93
CA ALA A 117 3.53 -9.52 -14.33
C ALA A 117 3.45 -8.39 -13.29
N TYR A 118 2.44 -7.55 -13.43
CA TYR A 118 2.18 -6.42 -12.55
C TYR A 118 0.86 -6.59 -11.83
N LEU A 119 0.90 -6.59 -10.51
CA LEU A 119 -0.29 -6.63 -9.67
C LEU A 119 -1.19 -5.42 -9.92
N ARG A 120 -2.50 -5.67 -9.92
CA ARG A 120 -3.54 -4.63 -9.94
C ARG A 120 -4.66 -5.03 -9.00
N LEU A 121 -5.32 -4.04 -8.39
CA LEU A 121 -6.49 -4.24 -7.57
C LEU A 121 -7.73 -3.77 -8.35
N LYS A 122 -8.77 -4.59 -8.40
CA LYS A 122 -10.05 -4.22 -8.99
C LYS A 122 -10.82 -3.31 -8.04
N GLY A 123 -11.28 -2.18 -8.55
CA GLY A 123 -12.14 -1.25 -7.80
C GLY A 123 -13.60 -1.68 -7.81
N ASN A 124 -14.37 -1.12 -6.89
CA ASN A 124 -15.80 -1.46 -6.73
C ASN A 124 -16.65 -1.04 -7.95
N GLY A 125 -16.17 -0.04 -8.71
CA GLY A 125 -16.79 0.43 -9.94
C GLY A 125 -16.22 -0.20 -11.22
N GLY A 126 -15.33 -1.20 -11.10
CA GLY A 126 -14.65 -1.83 -12.23
C GLY A 126 -13.36 -1.13 -12.66
N GLU A 127 -12.98 -0.03 -11.99
CA GLU A 127 -11.70 0.65 -12.22
C GLU A 127 -10.52 -0.21 -11.79
N ILE A 128 -9.37 0.03 -12.39
CA ILE A 128 -8.11 -0.64 -12.02
C ILE A 128 -7.26 0.30 -11.14
N ILE A 129 -6.92 -0.17 -9.96
CA ILE A 129 -6.11 0.55 -8.98
C ILE A 129 -4.66 0.07 -9.05
N ASN A 130 -3.74 1.01 -9.19
CA ASN A 130 -2.31 0.73 -9.26
C ASN A 130 -1.72 0.39 -7.88
N PRO A 131 -0.67 -0.46 -7.82
CA PRO A 131 0.00 -0.84 -6.57
C PRO A 131 0.50 0.35 -5.76
N SER A 132 0.96 1.42 -6.40
CA SER A 132 1.43 2.65 -5.72
C SER A 132 0.39 3.27 -4.79
N THR A 133 -0.90 2.99 -5.01
CA THR A 133 -2.00 3.50 -4.17
C THR A 133 -2.19 2.69 -2.88
N PHE A 134 -1.95 1.38 -2.89
CA PHE A 134 -2.29 0.51 -1.77
C PHE A 134 -1.10 -0.31 -1.22
N LEU A 135 -0.09 -0.60 -2.05
CA LEU A 135 1.01 -1.48 -1.66
C LEU A 135 1.85 -0.94 -0.49
N PRO A 136 2.18 0.37 -0.41
CA PRO A 136 2.90 0.90 0.75
C PRO A 136 2.15 0.63 2.05
N LEU A 137 0.84 0.90 2.07
CA LEU A 137 0.00 0.61 3.23
C LEU A 137 -0.10 -0.89 3.52
N ALA A 138 -0.24 -1.72 2.48
CA ALA A 138 -0.25 -3.18 2.64
C ALA A 138 1.01 -3.70 3.30
N LEU A 139 2.18 -3.19 2.92
CA LEU A 139 3.47 -3.55 3.52
C LEU A 139 3.57 -3.09 4.97
N GLU A 140 3.18 -1.84 5.27
CA GLU A 140 3.13 -1.32 6.65
C GLU A 140 2.20 -2.15 7.56
N GLN A 141 1.13 -2.70 7.00
CA GLN A 141 0.15 -3.53 7.73
C GLN A 141 0.48 -5.04 7.69
N GLY A 142 1.65 -5.41 7.15
CA GLY A 142 2.14 -6.79 7.14
C GLY A 142 1.46 -7.72 6.15
N LEU A 143 0.73 -7.19 5.16
CA LEU A 143 0.04 -7.98 4.13
C LEU A 143 0.93 -8.34 2.93
N GLY A 144 2.18 -7.87 2.88
CA GLY A 144 3.12 -8.15 1.80
C GLY A 144 3.26 -9.64 1.49
N PRO A 145 3.57 -10.50 2.47
CA PRO A 145 3.74 -11.93 2.24
C PRO A 145 2.50 -12.64 1.68
N GLU A 146 1.30 -12.24 2.10
CA GLU A 146 0.05 -12.81 1.59
C GLU A 146 -0.19 -12.39 0.14
N ILE A 147 0.07 -11.13 -0.20
CA ILE A 147 -0.02 -10.60 -1.56
C ILE A 147 0.99 -11.28 -2.48
N ASP A 148 2.24 -11.41 -2.06
CA ASP A 148 3.28 -12.07 -2.85
C ASP A 148 2.94 -13.54 -3.12
N ARG A 149 2.43 -14.25 -2.12
CA ARG A 149 1.94 -15.63 -2.29
C ARG A 149 0.82 -15.69 -3.33
N TRP A 150 -0.16 -14.79 -3.24
CA TRP A 150 -1.25 -14.73 -4.22
C TRP A 150 -0.73 -14.50 -5.65
N VAL A 151 0.19 -13.54 -5.82
CA VAL A 151 0.77 -13.20 -7.13
C VAL A 151 1.51 -14.39 -7.71
N ILE A 152 2.34 -15.08 -6.92
CA ILE A 152 3.09 -16.26 -7.35
C ILE A 152 2.15 -17.40 -7.77
N HIS A 153 1.16 -17.72 -6.97
CA HIS A 153 0.19 -18.77 -7.30
C HIS A 153 -0.62 -18.44 -8.56
N ARG A 154 -1.02 -17.16 -8.73
CA ARG A 154 -1.71 -16.74 -9.94
C ARG A 154 -0.81 -16.80 -11.17
N ALA A 155 0.46 -16.43 -11.04
CA ALA A 155 1.44 -16.54 -12.12
C ALA A 155 1.65 -18.01 -12.55
N ILE A 156 1.79 -18.92 -11.59
CA ILE A 156 1.92 -20.38 -11.85
C ILE A 156 0.67 -20.88 -12.60
N ALA A 157 -0.53 -20.47 -12.16
CA ALA A 157 -1.78 -20.86 -12.83
C ALA A 157 -1.83 -20.35 -14.28
N VAL A 158 -1.43 -19.10 -14.52
CA VAL A 158 -1.39 -18.52 -15.88
C VAL A 158 -0.37 -19.25 -16.75
N ILE A 159 0.81 -19.59 -16.25
CA ILE A 159 1.80 -20.38 -16.98
C ILE A 159 1.21 -21.75 -17.36
N ALA A 160 0.51 -22.39 -16.44
CA ALA A 160 -0.12 -23.69 -16.69
C ALA A 160 -1.24 -23.60 -17.73
N GLU A 161 -2.10 -22.57 -17.66
CA GLU A 161 -3.13 -22.28 -18.66
C GLU A 161 -2.52 -22.07 -20.07
N ARG A 162 -1.43 -21.30 -20.15
CA ARG A 162 -0.70 -21.04 -21.40
C ARG A 162 -0.06 -22.29 -21.95
N LYS A 163 0.58 -23.09 -21.09
CA LYS A 163 1.19 -24.37 -21.49
C LYS A 163 0.15 -25.37 -22.03
N ALA A 164 -1.03 -25.44 -21.41
CA ALA A 164 -2.14 -26.24 -21.91
C ALA A 164 -2.58 -25.80 -23.30
N ALA A 165 -2.46 -24.50 -23.61
CA ALA A 165 -2.67 -23.93 -24.95
C ALA A 165 -1.46 -24.09 -25.89
N ARG A 166 -0.45 -24.89 -25.54
CA ARG A 166 0.80 -25.12 -26.28
C ARG A 166 1.63 -23.84 -26.52
N LYS A 167 1.62 -22.94 -25.54
CA LYS A 167 2.42 -21.70 -25.54
C LYS A 167 3.34 -21.70 -24.34
N ASP A 168 4.63 -21.72 -24.58
CA ASP A 168 5.63 -21.55 -23.53
C ASP A 168 5.74 -20.06 -23.20
N THR A 169 5.23 -19.71 -22.03
CA THR A 169 5.18 -18.32 -21.56
C THR A 169 6.02 -18.24 -20.28
N THR A 170 7.03 -17.38 -20.31
CA THR A 170 7.84 -17.05 -19.13
C THR A 170 7.26 -15.83 -18.43
N LEU A 171 7.03 -15.94 -17.12
CA LEU A 171 6.57 -14.83 -16.31
C LEU A 171 7.61 -14.40 -15.29
N TYR A 172 7.91 -13.12 -15.30
CA TYR A 172 8.68 -12.43 -14.29
C TYR A 172 7.73 -11.87 -13.22
N VAL A 173 8.00 -12.18 -11.96
CA VAL A 173 7.14 -11.84 -10.81
C VAL A 173 7.97 -11.19 -9.73
N LYS A 174 7.58 -10.01 -9.27
CA LYS A 174 8.25 -9.33 -8.15
C LYS A 174 7.93 -10.01 -6.84
N LEU A 175 8.94 -10.11 -5.98
CA LEU A 175 8.85 -10.71 -4.65
C LEU A 175 9.56 -9.81 -3.63
N GLY A 176 8.88 -9.48 -2.54
CA GLY A 176 9.47 -8.77 -1.43
C GLY A 176 10.43 -9.66 -0.62
N PRO A 177 11.63 -9.20 -0.26
CA PRO A 177 12.57 -9.98 0.57
C PRO A 177 12.01 -10.27 1.96
N GLU A 178 11.11 -9.43 2.45
CA GLU A 178 10.38 -9.63 3.70
C GLU A 178 9.54 -10.91 3.67
N SER A 179 8.97 -11.24 2.52
CA SER A 179 8.16 -12.46 2.34
C SER A 179 9.00 -13.72 2.48
N ILE A 180 10.27 -13.68 2.04
CA ILE A 180 11.23 -14.78 2.20
C ILE A 180 11.61 -14.93 3.68
N SER A 181 11.85 -13.81 4.37
CA SER A 181 12.24 -13.82 5.78
C SER A 181 11.10 -14.20 6.71
N ALA A 182 9.86 -13.85 6.34
CA ALA A 182 8.66 -14.18 7.12
C ALA A 182 8.27 -15.65 7.02
N ASN A 183 8.70 -16.36 5.96
CA ASN A 183 8.35 -17.76 5.73
C ASN A 183 9.53 -18.54 5.15
N GLU A 184 10.28 -19.24 6.01
CA GLU A 184 11.41 -20.08 5.62
C GLU A 184 11.01 -21.22 4.64
N ARG A 185 9.73 -21.60 4.61
CA ARG A 185 9.21 -22.63 3.71
C ARG A 185 8.73 -22.09 2.36
N LEU A 186 8.74 -20.78 2.14
CA LEU A 186 8.21 -20.16 0.93
C LEU A 186 8.81 -20.77 -0.35
N GLY A 187 10.13 -21.01 -0.37
CA GLY A 187 10.80 -21.66 -1.49
C GLY A 187 10.26 -23.07 -1.77
N ALA A 188 10.09 -23.89 -0.72
CA ALA A 188 9.52 -25.23 -0.85
C ALA A 188 8.07 -25.19 -1.31
N GLU A 189 7.25 -24.28 -0.80
CA GLU A 189 5.86 -24.09 -1.20
C GLU A 189 5.75 -23.73 -2.70
N ILE A 190 6.63 -22.86 -3.20
CA ILE A 190 6.68 -22.48 -4.62
C ILE A 190 7.05 -23.70 -5.47
N VAL A 191 8.07 -24.46 -5.06
CA VAL A 191 8.50 -25.66 -5.77
C VAL A 191 7.39 -26.71 -5.82
N GLU A 192 6.68 -26.92 -4.71
CA GLU A 192 5.53 -27.83 -4.65
C GLU A 192 4.40 -27.36 -5.59
N ALA A 193 4.11 -26.05 -5.63
CA ALA A 193 3.09 -25.48 -6.52
C ALA A 193 3.47 -25.62 -8.00
N VAL A 194 4.74 -25.37 -8.37
CA VAL A 194 5.26 -25.54 -9.74
C VAL A 194 5.13 -27.00 -10.18
N LYS A 195 5.52 -27.95 -9.33
CA LYS A 195 5.39 -29.39 -9.59
C LYS A 195 3.94 -29.82 -9.72
N ALA A 196 3.07 -29.38 -8.81
CA ALA A 196 1.65 -29.70 -8.84
C ALA A 196 0.95 -29.16 -10.11
N ALA A 197 1.37 -27.98 -10.59
CA ALA A 197 0.87 -27.40 -11.84
C ALA A 197 1.44 -28.06 -13.10
N GLY A 198 2.47 -28.93 -13.00
CA GLY A 198 3.10 -29.63 -14.12
C GLY A 198 3.81 -28.69 -15.09
N ILE A 199 4.30 -27.57 -14.62
CA ILE A 199 5.03 -26.59 -15.45
C ILE A 199 6.55 -26.72 -15.26
N PRO A 200 7.36 -26.43 -16.31
CA PRO A 200 8.80 -26.28 -16.17
C PRO A 200 9.14 -25.11 -15.24
N GLY A 201 10.08 -25.30 -14.31
CA GLY A 201 10.46 -24.25 -13.36
C GLY A 201 11.01 -22.98 -14.03
N GLU A 202 11.75 -23.15 -15.14
CA GLU A 202 12.33 -22.07 -15.91
C GLU A 202 11.32 -21.07 -16.51
N LEU A 203 10.05 -21.39 -16.53
CA LEU A 203 8.98 -20.47 -16.96
C LEU A 203 8.58 -19.47 -15.87
N LEU A 204 9.00 -19.70 -14.62
CA LEU A 204 8.80 -18.75 -13.52
C LEU A 204 10.12 -18.08 -13.14
N VAL A 205 10.16 -16.76 -13.17
CA VAL A 205 11.32 -15.96 -12.76
C VAL A 205 10.89 -15.05 -11.63
N LEU A 206 11.45 -15.23 -10.44
CA LEU A 206 11.18 -14.38 -9.29
C LEU A 206 12.18 -13.23 -9.25
N GLN A 207 11.68 -11.99 -9.13
CA GLN A 207 12.51 -10.78 -9.17
C GLN A 207 12.63 -10.19 -7.76
N LEU A 208 13.85 -9.94 -7.34
CA LEU A 208 14.19 -9.27 -6.09
C LEU A 208 14.82 -7.91 -6.37
N HIS A 209 14.42 -6.92 -5.61
CA HIS A 209 15.01 -5.59 -5.65
C HIS A 209 16.42 -5.61 -5.03
N GLU A 210 17.45 -5.34 -5.84
CA GLU A 210 18.87 -5.49 -5.43
C GLU A 210 19.20 -4.82 -4.08
N PRO A 211 18.86 -3.53 -3.84
CA PRO A 211 19.19 -2.88 -2.57
C PRO A 211 18.64 -3.57 -1.32
N ALA A 212 17.51 -4.27 -1.44
CA ALA A 212 16.88 -4.94 -0.31
C ALA A 212 17.46 -6.35 -0.04
N VAL A 213 18.19 -6.94 -0.99
CA VAL A 213 18.74 -8.29 -0.86
C VAL A 213 19.80 -8.38 0.23
N PHE A 214 20.66 -7.34 0.37
CA PHE A 214 21.71 -7.33 1.39
C PHE A 214 21.20 -7.46 2.82
N THR A 215 20.05 -6.88 3.12
CA THR A 215 19.46 -6.93 4.47
C THR A 215 18.94 -8.32 4.84
N HIS A 216 18.70 -9.18 3.85
CA HIS A 216 18.13 -10.53 4.01
C HIS A 216 18.98 -11.63 3.37
N LEU A 217 20.28 -11.38 3.17
CA LEU A 217 21.18 -12.18 2.34
C LEU A 217 21.12 -13.68 2.63
N LYS A 218 21.24 -14.08 3.92
CA LYS A 218 21.24 -15.49 4.31
C LYS A 218 19.94 -16.22 3.98
N ALA A 219 18.80 -15.58 4.21
CA ALA A 219 17.49 -16.15 3.90
C ALA A 219 17.32 -16.31 2.38
N ILE A 220 17.75 -15.30 1.60
CA ILE A 220 17.65 -15.30 0.14
C ILE A 220 18.60 -16.35 -0.47
N GLN A 221 19.77 -16.57 0.09
CA GLN A 221 20.68 -17.65 -0.39
C GLN A 221 20.03 -19.04 -0.27
N GLY A 222 19.45 -19.36 0.88
CA GLY A 222 18.74 -20.63 1.07
C GLY A 222 17.51 -20.77 0.17
N PHE A 223 16.79 -19.68 -0.02
CA PHE A 223 15.64 -19.58 -0.91
C PHE A 223 16.06 -19.84 -2.38
N ALA A 224 17.09 -19.15 -2.87
CA ALA A 224 17.63 -19.33 -4.22
C ALA A 224 18.05 -20.79 -4.50
N GLN A 225 18.78 -21.41 -3.57
CA GLN A 225 19.17 -22.82 -3.70
C GLN A 225 17.96 -23.75 -3.84
N THR A 226 16.91 -23.51 -3.06
CA THR A 226 15.69 -24.30 -3.11
C THR A 226 14.98 -24.14 -4.46
N LEU A 227 14.92 -22.93 -5.00
CA LEU A 227 14.30 -22.62 -6.29
C LEU A 227 15.07 -23.26 -7.45
N HIS A 228 16.39 -23.08 -7.47
CA HIS A 228 17.25 -23.61 -8.55
C HIS A 228 17.19 -25.13 -8.64
N ALA A 229 17.07 -25.84 -7.51
CA ALA A 229 16.89 -27.30 -7.51
C ALA A 229 15.61 -27.76 -8.26
N ALA A 230 14.66 -26.85 -8.49
CA ALA A 230 13.44 -27.10 -9.25
C ALA A 230 13.43 -26.37 -10.61
N GLY A 231 14.53 -25.73 -10.99
CA GLY A 231 14.67 -24.97 -12.23
C GLY A 231 13.98 -23.60 -12.21
N VAL A 232 13.41 -23.16 -11.08
CA VAL A 232 12.82 -21.82 -10.96
C VAL A 232 13.95 -20.79 -10.91
N ARG A 233 13.85 -19.75 -11.72
CA ARG A 233 14.91 -18.75 -11.92
C ARG A 233 14.75 -17.55 -11.00
N LEU A 234 15.88 -16.92 -10.67
CA LEU A 234 15.96 -15.72 -9.85
C LEU A 234 16.53 -14.56 -10.66
N ALA A 235 15.88 -13.40 -10.57
CA ALA A 235 16.34 -12.15 -11.19
C ALA A 235 16.63 -11.10 -10.11
N LEU A 236 17.68 -10.30 -10.32
CA LEU A 236 17.92 -9.06 -9.58
C LEU A 236 17.48 -7.89 -10.41
N GLU A 237 16.55 -7.06 -9.90
CA GLU A 237 16.11 -5.83 -10.57
C GLU A 237 16.76 -4.58 -9.97
N HIS A 238 16.82 -3.50 -10.75
CA HIS A 238 17.52 -2.25 -10.43
C HIS A 238 19.00 -2.47 -10.09
N PHE A 239 19.64 -3.41 -10.82
CA PHE A 239 21.03 -3.74 -10.60
C PHE A 239 21.94 -2.55 -10.95
N GLY A 240 22.89 -2.27 -10.07
CA GLY A 240 23.81 -1.14 -10.21
C GLY A 240 23.38 0.10 -9.44
N THR A 241 22.24 0.08 -8.77
CA THR A 241 21.79 1.20 -7.92
C THR A 241 22.30 1.09 -6.48
N GLY A 242 22.71 -0.10 -6.05
CA GLY A 242 23.29 -0.36 -4.74
C GLY A 242 24.78 0.00 -4.65
N LEU A 243 25.29 0.09 -3.42
CA LEU A 243 26.71 0.45 -3.16
C LEU A 243 27.70 -0.62 -3.61
N ASN A 244 27.31 -1.90 -3.66
CA ASN A 244 28.18 -3.04 -3.91
C ASN A 244 27.52 -4.09 -4.80
N SER A 245 26.86 -3.70 -5.87
CA SER A 245 26.08 -4.58 -6.75
C SER A 245 26.85 -5.81 -7.26
N PHE A 246 28.09 -5.62 -7.72
CA PHE A 246 28.91 -6.75 -8.18
C PHE A 246 29.35 -7.70 -7.04
N GLN A 247 29.51 -7.19 -5.83
CA GLN A 247 29.78 -8.04 -4.67
C GLN A 247 28.59 -8.95 -4.35
N LEU A 248 27.37 -8.45 -4.58
CA LEU A 248 26.16 -9.22 -4.36
C LEU A 248 26.13 -10.50 -5.22
N LEU A 249 26.58 -10.42 -6.49
CA LEU A 249 26.65 -11.58 -7.39
C LEU A 249 27.61 -12.66 -6.93
N GLN A 250 28.54 -12.38 -6.02
CA GLN A 250 29.40 -13.40 -5.40
C GLN A 250 28.66 -14.22 -4.34
N HIS A 251 27.53 -13.71 -3.87
CA HIS A 251 26.76 -14.30 -2.79
C HIS A 251 25.40 -14.85 -3.22
N ILE A 252 24.84 -14.32 -4.31
CA ILE A 252 23.55 -14.74 -4.87
C ILE A 252 23.76 -15.22 -6.30
N ASP A 253 23.39 -16.46 -6.54
CA ASP A 253 23.34 -17.03 -7.88
C ASP A 253 22.06 -16.53 -8.59
N ALA A 254 22.18 -15.43 -9.29
CA ALA A 254 21.10 -14.83 -10.05
C ALA A 254 21.18 -15.24 -11.52
N ASP A 255 20.09 -15.77 -12.06
CA ASP A 255 20.00 -16.18 -13.47
C ASP A 255 19.87 -14.97 -14.41
N VAL A 256 19.31 -13.88 -13.91
CA VAL A 256 19.04 -12.66 -14.67
C VAL A 256 19.38 -11.42 -13.85
N VAL A 257 20.00 -10.47 -14.52
CA VAL A 257 20.27 -9.13 -13.98
C VAL A 257 19.53 -8.10 -14.83
N LYS A 258 18.68 -7.30 -14.22
CA LYS A 258 17.94 -6.20 -14.87
C LYS A 258 18.59 -4.89 -14.48
N ILE A 259 19.20 -4.24 -15.45
CA ILE A 259 19.83 -2.93 -15.30
C ILE A 259 18.74 -1.87 -15.42
N ASP A 260 18.81 -0.88 -14.56
CA ASP A 260 17.87 0.24 -14.56
C ASP A 260 18.18 1.25 -15.69
#